data_44b1e1605af55b6dcbe015ee703e3010
#
_entry.id   44b1e1605af55b6dcbe015ee703e3010
#
_cell.length_a   1.000
_cell.length_b   1.000
_cell.length_c   1.000
_cell.angle_alpha   90.00
_cell.angle_beta   90.00
_cell.angle_gamma   90.00
#
_symmetry.space_group_name_H-M   'P 1'
#
loop_
_entity.id
_entity.type
_entity.pdbx_description
1 polymer ?
#
loop_
_entity_poly.entity_id
_entity_poly.type
_entity_poly.pdbx_seq_one_letter_code
_entity_poly.pdbx_strand_id
1 'polypeptide(L)'
;MALTRLAALVLLGMMWAQVCFVPYTKVEESFSLQAVHDILTHGVMRRDQYDHLSFPGAVPRSFIGALLLSVASLPAALCATSAGVQLGVRLVLGTCAWAAMVHMACLLCPKASRVRALFYVLCAIQYHLTFWTSRTTPNGLAFPLATVALTHVVHGRHAYKAVSYTHLTLP
;
A
#
# COMPACT_ATOMS: atom_id res chain seq x y z
N MET A 1 7.53 20.03 16.91
CA MET A 1 7.24 18.58 16.90
C MET A 1 5.75 18.27 16.83
N ALA A 2 4.87 18.91 17.60
CA ALA A 2 3.42 18.66 17.56
C ALA A 2 2.81 18.88 16.16
N LEU A 3 3.11 20.01 15.52
CA LEU A 3 2.62 20.35 14.17
C LEU A 3 3.00 19.26 13.12
N THR A 4 4.23 18.77 13.17
CA THR A 4 4.70 17.74 12.23
C THR A 4 3.94 16.42 12.41
N ARG A 5 3.66 16.04 13.66
CA ARG A 5 2.86 14.84 13.96
C ARG A 5 1.42 15.01 13.49
N LEU A 6 0.83 16.19 13.76
CA LEU A 6 -0.52 16.50 13.31
C LEU A 6 -0.61 16.44 11.77
N ALA A 7 0.31 17.06 11.05
CA ALA A 7 0.33 17.03 9.59
C ALA A 7 0.48 15.59 9.04
N ALA A 8 1.30 14.75 9.65
CA ALA A 8 1.42 13.35 9.27
C ALA A 8 0.11 12.56 9.51
N LEU A 9 -0.58 12.81 10.62
CA LEU A 9 -1.86 12.19 10.92
C LEU A 9 -2.97 12.68 9.98
N VAL A 10 -2.97 13.97 9.61
CA VAL A 10 -3.88 14.51 8.60
C VAL A 10 -3.69 13.80 7.26
N LEU A 11 -2.44 13.57 6.83
CA LEU A 11 -2.16 12.81 5.61
C LEU A 11 -2.76 11.40 5.69
N LEU A 12 -2.55 10.67 6.80
CA LEU A 12 -3.14 9.34 7.00
C LEU A 12 -4.67 9.40 6.97
N GLY A 13 -5.26 10.37 7.67
CA GLY A 13 -6.71 10.58 7.69
C GLY A 13 -7.30 10.85 6.30
N MET A 14 -6.61 11.64 5.47
CA MET A 14 -7.02 11.87 4.08
C MET A 14 -6.97 10.60 3.23
N MET A 15 -5.92 9.77 3.38
CA MET A 15 -5.82 8.48 2.69
C MET A 15 -6.95 7.54 3.10
N TRP A 16 -7.23 7.43 4.39
CA TRP A 16 -8.32 6.59 4.90
C TRP A 16 -9.70 7.12 4.51
N ALA A 17 -9.89 8.44 4.53
CA ALA A 17 -11.14 9.06 4.06
C ALA A 17 -11.41 8.71 2.59
N GLN A 18 -10.41 8.74 1.71
CA GLN A 18 -10.56 8.34 0.32
C GLN A 18 -10.98 6.87 0.16
N VAL A 19 -10.47 5.98 1.02
CA VAL A 19 -10.89 4.57 1.03
C VAL A 19 -12.36 4.44 1.43
N CYS A 20 -12.79 5.18 2.46
CA CYS A 20 -14.17 5.12 2.98
C CYS A 20 -15.18 5.77 2.03
N PHE A 21 -14.84 6.93 1.43
CA PHE A 21 -15.74 7.63 0.51
C PHE A 21 -15.87 6.97 -0.86
N VAL A 22 -14.82 6.25 -1.30
CA VAL A 22 -14.81 5.57 -2.59
C VAL A 22 -14.47 4.08 -2.38
N PRO A 23 -15.39 3.30 -1.78
CA PRO A 23 -15.14 1.91 -1.44
C PRO A 23 -15.08 0.97 -2.65
N TYR A 24 -15.63 1.38 -3.79
CA TYR A 24 -15.73 0.53 -4.98
C TYR A 24 -14.37 0.32 -5.64
N THR A 25 -14.14 -0.92 -6.09
CA THR A 25 -12.92 -1.31 -6.79
C THR A 25 -12.99 -1.00 -8.28
N LYS A 26 -11.83 -0.73 -8.86
CA LYS A 26 -11.65 -0.70 -10.30
C LYS A 26 -11.25 -2.09 -10.81
N VAL A 27 -11.44 -2.33 -12.10
CA VAL A 27 -11.12 -3.61 -12.74
C VAL A 27 -9.65 -4.01 -12.51
N GLU A 28 -8.74 -3.04 -12.56
CA GLU A 28 -7.30 -3.28 -12.37
C GLU A 28 -6.93 -3.73 -10.94
N GLU A 29 -7.79 -3.44 -9.96
CA GLU A 29 -7.61 -3.82 -8.56
C GLU A 29 -8.16 -5.22 -8.27
N SER A 30 -9.15 -5.66 -9.06
CA SER A 30 -9.92 -6.89 -8.78
C SER A 30 -9.02 -8.11 -8.67
N PHE A 31 -8.02 -8.23 -9.53
CA PHE A 31 -7.09 -9.37 -9.51
C PHE A 31 -6.35 -9.50 -8.17
N SER A 32 -5.77 -8.41 -7.67
CA SER A 32 -5.04 -8.45 -6.39
C SER A 32 -5.97 -8.67 -5.21
N LEU A 33 -7.19 -8.11 -5.25
CA LEU A 33 -8.18 -8.29 -4.20
C LEU A 33 -8.77 -9.71 -4.19
N GLN A 34 -9.04 -10.30 -5.36
CA GLN A 34 -9.44 -11.70 -5.47
C GLN A 34 -8.37 -12.63 -4.92
N ALA A 35 -7.10 -12.41 -5.29
CA ALA A 35 -6.00 -13.19 -4.76
C ALA A 35 -5.88 -13.10 -3.22
N VAL A 36 -6.05 -11.91 -2.65
CA VAL A 36 -6.07 -11.73 -1.19
C VAL A 36 -7.27 -12.42 -0.57
N HIS A 37 -8.47 -12.30 -1.17
CA HIS A 37 -9.69 -12.96 -0.70
C HIS A 37 -9.52 -14.48 -0.69
N ASP A 38 -9.01 -15.06 -1.77
CA ASP A 38 -8.80 -16.50 -1.90
C ASP A 38 -7.81 -17.03 -0.85
N ILE A 39 -6.71 -16.29 -0.63
CA ILE A 39 -5.73 -16.64 0.41
C ILE A 39 -6.35 -16.60 1.81
N LEU A 40 -7.14 -15.57 2.11
CA LEU A 40 -7.77 -15.39 3.42
C LEU A 40 -8.91 -16.40 3.67
N THR A 41 -9.63 -16.80 2.62
CA THR A 41 -10.80 -17.71 2.73
C THR A 41 -10.40 -19.17 2.66
N HIS A 42 -9.55 -19.53 1.72
CA HIS A 42 -9.18 -20.93 1.44
C HIS A 42 -7.79 -21.31 1.99
N GLY A 43 -6.98 -20.32 2.38
CA GLY A 43 -5.60 -20.52 2.81
C GLY A 43 -4.68 -20.89 1.65
N VAL A 44 -3.37 -20.89 1.89
CA VAL A 44 -2.34 -21.09 0.84
C VAL A 44 -2.34 -22.52 0.25
N MET A 45 -2.93 -23.49 0.95
CA MET A 45 -2.84 -24.91 0.57
C MET A 45 -3.95 -25.36 -0.40
N ARG A 46 -5.12 -24.70 -0.41
CA ARG A 46 -6.28 -25.08 -1.24
C ARG A 46 -6.36 -24.28 -2.53
N ARG A 47 -5.32 -24.38 -3.36
CA ARG A 47 -5.22 -23.63 -4.62
C ARG A 47 -6.26 -24.01 -5.67
N ASP A 48 -6.81 -25.20 -5.59
CA ASP A 48 -7.89 -25.74 -6.42
C ASP A 48 -9.20 -24.94 -6.27
N GLN A 49 -9.37 -24.24 -5.16
CA GLN A 49 -10.55 -23.43 -4.86
C GLN A 49 -10.38 -21.92 -5.17
N TYR A 50 -9.27 -21.55 -5.79
CA TYR A 50 -8.98 -20.15 -6.10
C TYR A 50 -9.68 -19.69 -7.37
N ASP A 51 -10.62 -18.77 -7.24
CA ASP A 51 -11.39 -18.23 -8.37
C ASP A 51 -10.52 -17.57 -9.43
N HIS A 52 -9.48 -16.85 -9.00
CA HIS A 52 -8.62 -16.15 -9.93
C HIS A 52 -7.69 -17.05 -10.77
N LEU A 53 -7.55 -18.34 -10.40
CA LEU A 53 -6.84 -19.30 -11.24
C LEU A 53 -7.74 -19.84 -12.37
N SER A 54 -9.06 -19.83 -12.16
CA SER A 54 -10.05 -20.22 -13.19
C SER A 54 -10.18 -19.13 -14.27
N PHE A 55 -9.90 -17.87 -13.91
CA PHE A 55 -9.96 -16.71 -14.80
C PHE A 55 -8.64 -15.95 -14.79
N PRO A 56 -7.56 -16.55 -15.35
CA PRO A 56 -6.26 -15.90 -15.35
C PRO A 56 -6.32 -14.60 -16.17
N GLY A 57 -5.80 -13.52 -15.60
CA GLY A 57 -5.65 -12.26 -16.34
C GLY A 57 -4.68 -12.42 -17.51
N ALA A 58 -4.71 -11.46 -18.45
CA ALA A 58 -3.88 -11.47 -19.65
C ALA A 58 -2.36 -11.43 -19.38
N VAL A 59 -1.95 -11.03 -18.18
CA VAL A 59 -0.55 -10.91 -17.77
C VAL A 59 -0.31 -11.64 -16.45
N PRO A 60 0.68 -12.55 -16.39
CA PRO A 60 1.04 -13.20 -15.13
C PRO A 60 1.53 -12.17 -14.11
N ARG A 61 1.02 -12.25 -12.88
CA ARG A 61 1.37 -11.33 -11.79
C ARG A 61 2.00 -12.07 -10.63
N SER A 62 2.93 -11.40 -9.93
CA SER A 62 3.52 -11.95 -8.72
C SER A 62 2.50 -12.03 -7.59
N PHE A 63 2.49 -13.18 -6.90
CA PHE A 63 1.64 -13.45 -5.72
C PHE A 63 2.17 -12.83 -4.43
N ILE A 64 3.40 -12.32 -4.43
CA ILE A 64 4.09 -11.81 -3.24
C ILE A 64 3.30 -10.66 -2.61
N GLY A 65 2.81 -9.72 -3.42
CA GLY A 65 2.01 -8.59 -2.93
C GLY A 65 0.71 -9.04 -2.26
N ALA A 66 0.00 -10.00 -2.87
CA ALA A 66 -1.23 -10.55 -2.30
C ALA A 66 -0.98 -11.30 -0.98
N LEU A 67 0.10 -12.08 -0.89
CA LEU A 67 0.50 -12.77 0.35
C LEU A 67 0.81 -11.78 1.48
N LEU A 68 1.61 -10.74 1.21
CA LEU A 68 1.94 -9.72 2.20
C LEU A 68 0.70 -8.98 2.69
N LEU A 69 -0.19 -8.60 1.78
CA LEU A 69 -1.45 -7.94 2.14
C LEU A 69 -2.38 -8.86 2.91
N SER A 70 -2.46 -10.15 2.55
CA SER A 70 -3.28 -11.13 3.27
C SER A 70 -2.83 -11.25 4.71
N VAL A 71 -1.53 -11.41 4.95
CA VAL A 71 -0.97 -11.48 6.31
C VAL A 71 -1.26 -10.20 7.10
N ALA A 72 -1.02 -9.03 6.50
CA ALA A 72 -1.23 -7.76 7.17
C ALA A 72 -2.72 -7.45 7.42
N SER A 73 -3.63 -8.05 6.64
CA SER A 73 -5.08 -7.84 6.74
C SER A 73 -5.80 -8.93 7.56
N LEU A 74 -5.07 -9.92 8.10
CA LEU A 74 -5.64 -10.97 8.94
C LEU A 74 -6.55 -10.44 10.07
N PRO A 75 -6.19 -9.38 10.82
CA PRO A 75 -7.09 -8.86 11.86
C PRO A 75 -8.43 -8.38 11.31
N ALA A 76 -8.44 -7.76 10.14
CA ALA A 76 -9.67 -7.33 9.48
C ALA A 76 -10.50 -8.54 8.98
N ALA A 77 -9.85 -9.58 8.48
CA ALA A 77 -10.50 -10.80 8.02
C ALA A 77 -11.22 -11.56 9.14
N LEU A 78 -10.69 -11.51 10.37
CA LEU A 78 -11.29 -12.17 11.53
C LEU A 78 -12.53 -11.45 12.09
N CYS A 79 -12.68 -10.15 11.80
CA CYS A 79 -13.67 -9.29 12.44
C CYS A 79 -14.71 -8.72 11.47
N ALA A 80 -14.56 -8.89 10.16
CA ALA A 80 -15.34 -8.16 9.16
C ALA A 80 -16.05 -9.06 8.14
N THR A 81 -17.08 -8.50 7.51
CA THR A 81 -17.72 -9.06 6.31
C THR A 81 -16.77 -8.97 5.11
N SER A 82 -17.09 -9.66 3.99
CA SER A 82 -16.27 -9.63 2.77
C SER A 82 -15.97 -8.21 2.28
N ALA A 83 -16.96 -7.29 2.34
CA ALA A 83 -16.75 -5.88 2.02
C ALA A 83 -15.83 -5.19 3.03
N GLY A 84 -15.93 -5.54 4.31
CA GLY A 84 -15.05 -5.04 5.37
C GLY A 84 -13.61 -5.50 5.21
N VAL A 85 -13.39 -6.73 4.76
CA VAL A 85 -12.05 -7.26 4.44
C VAL A 85 -11.41 -6.46 3.31
N GLN A 86 -12.15 -6.22 2.23
CA GLN A 86 -11.69 -5.40 1.11
C GLN A 86 -11.29 -3.98 1.56
N LEU A 87 -12.11 -3.36 2.39
CA LEU A 87 -11.81 -2.05 2.97
C LEU A 87 -10.55 -2.12 3.84
N GLY A 88 -10.44 -3.15 4.68
CA GLY A 88 -9.30 -3.41 5.56
C GLY A 88 -7.99 -3.55 4.78
N VAL A 89 -7.97 -4.32 3.70
CA VAL A 89 -6.80 -4.49 2.81
C VAL A 89 -6.33 -3.14 2.26
N ARG A 90 -7.25 -2.29 1.82
CA ARG A 90 -6.92 -0.97 1.29
C ARG A 90 -6.46 0.02 2.36
N LEU A 91 -7.04 -0.05 3.57
CA LEU A 91 -6.57 0.74 4.72
C LEU A 91 -5.15 0.33 5.12
N VAL A 92 -4.84 -0.96 5.14
CA VAL A 92 -3.49 -1.48 5.40
C VAL A 92 -2.51 -0.96 4.34
N LEU A 93 -2.84 -1.08 3.06
CA LEU A 93 -1.97 -0.60 1.98
C LEU A 93 -1.72 0.91 2.07
N GLY A 94 -2.77 1.71 2.30
CA GLY A 94 -2.66 3.15 2.54
C GLY A 94 -1.78 3.48 3.74
N THR A 95 -1.88 2.70 4.81
CA THR A 95 -1.02 2.85 6.00
C THR A 95 0.44 2.52 5.70
N CYS A 96 0.72 1.49 4.91
CA CYS A 96 2.08 1.17 4.45
C CYS A 96 2.65 2.30 3.59
N ALA A 97 1.86 2.87 2.69
CA ALA A 97 2.26 4.00 1.87
C ALA A 97 2.54 5.26 2.72
N TRP A 98 1.68 5.55 3.68
CA TRP A 98 1.89 6.61 4.65
C TRP A 98 3.18 6.42 5.46
N ALA A 99 3.40 5.22 5.99
CA ALA A 99 4.60 4.90 6.77
C ALA A 99 5.88 5.07 5.95
N ALA A 100 5.87 4.66 4.67
CA ALA A 100 6.98 4.87 3.75
C ALA A 100 7.27 6.36 3.51
N MET A 101 6.23 7.19 3.33
CA MET A 101 6.40 8.65 3.19
C MET A 101 6.89 9.31 4.48
N VAL A 102 6.41 8.86 5.64
CA VAL A 102 6.91 9.33 6.94
C VAL A 102 8.38 8.96 7.13
N HIS A 103 8.74 7.72 6.79
CA HIS A 103 10.14 7.26 6.81
C HIS A 103 11.02 8.12 5.92
N MET A 104 10.59 8.38 4.68
CA MET A 104 11.31 9.23 3.74
C MET A 104 11.53 10.63 4.28
N ALA A 105 10.48 11.28 4.78
CA ALA A 105 10.59 12.63 5.32
C ALA A 105 11.49 12.69 6.57
N CYS A 106 11.43 11.69 7.43
CA CYS A 106 12.28 11.60 8.62
C CYS A 106 13.74 11.38 8.29
N LEU A 107 14.04 10.55 7.29
CA LEU A 107 15.41 10.21 6.93
C LEU A 107 16.09 11.35 6.13
N LEU A 108 15.36 11.97 5.18
CA LEU A 108 15.90 13.03 4.35
C LEU A 108 15.95 14.40 5.04
N CYS A 109 15.03 14.67 5.99
CA CYS A 109 14.93 15.95 6.70
C CYS A 109 14.92 15.75 8.24
N PRO A 110 15.95 15.14 8.85
CA PRO A 110 15.90 14.76 10.26
C PRO A 110 15.79 15.93 11.23
N LYS A 111 16.41 17.06 10.91
CA LYS A 111 16.41 18.28 11.74
C LYS A 111 15.37 19.34 11.34
N ALA A 112 14.75 19.22 10.17
CA ALA A 112 13.87 20.22 9.59
C ALA A 112 12.38 19.88 9.81
N SER A 113 11.87 20.00 11.03
CA SER A 113 10.49 19.64 11.37
C SER A 113 9.43 20.45 10.59
N ARG A 114 9.69 21.71 10.26
CA ARG A 114 8.79 22.53 9.43
C ARG A 114 8.71 22.03 7.99
N VAL A 115 9.85 21.64 7.41
CA VAL A 115 9.91 21.06 6.04
C VAL A 115 9.12 19.76 5.98
N ARG A 116 9.27 18.89 7.00
CA ARG A 116 8.47 17.64 7.08
C ARG A 116 6.98 17.93 7.18
N ALA A 117 6.59 18.90 8.01
CA ALA A 117 5.17 19.28 8.13
C ALA A 117 4.61 19.79 6.79
N LEU A 118 5.35 20.67 6.10
CA LEU A 118 4.97 21.15 4.77
C LEU A 118 4.86 20.01 3.75
N PHE A 119 5.82 19.07 3.74
CA PHE A 119 5.78 17.90 2.89
C PHE A 119 4.49 17.08 3.11
N TYR A 120 4.12 16.78 4.37
CA TYR A 120 2.89 16.03 4.66
C TYR A 120 1.62 16.77 4.24
N VAL A 121 1.58 18.10 4.43
CA VAL A 121 0.45 18.91 3.97
C VAL A 121 0.35 18.90 2.45
N LEU A 122 1.46 19.10 1.75
CA LEU A 122 1.48 19.03 0.28
C LEU A 122 1.04 17.66 -0.24
N CYS A 123 1.47 16.56 0.40
CA CYS A 123 1.00 15.22 0.06
C CYS A 123 -0.51 15.05 0.35
N ALA A 124 -1.01 15.60 1.45
CA ALA A 124 -2.41 15.46 1.85
C ALA A 124 -3.39 16.15 0.89
N ILE A 125 -3.00 17.31 0.33
CA ILE A 125 -3.84 18.04 -0.64
C ILE A 125 -3.76 17.48 -2.06
N GLN A 126 -2.84 16.55 -2.33
CA GLN A 126 -2.70 15.89 -3.62
C GLN A 126 -3.69 14.73 -3.72
N TYR A 127 -4.87 14.98 -4.32
CA TYR A 127 -5.93 13.99 -4.46
C TYR A 127 -5.44 12.66 -5.04
N HIS A 128 -4.72 12.69 -6.15
CA HIS A 128 -4.25 11.47 -6.81
C HIS A 128 -3.30 10.65 -5.95
N LEU A 129 -2.46 11.29 -5.13
CA LEU A 129 -1.56 10.60 -4.23
C LEU A 129 -2.34 9.89 -3.12
N THR A 130 -3.21 10.61 -2.40
CA THR A 130 -4.01 10.03 -1.31
C THR A 130 -4.98 8.96 -1.79
N PHE A 131 -5.49 9.08 -3.03
CA PHE A 131 -6.40 8.13 -3.64
C PHE A 131 -5.69 6.86 -4.12
N TRP A 132 -4.65 6.99 -4.95
CA TRP A 132 -4.02 5.85 -5.63
C TRP A 132 -3.12 4.99 -4.73
N THR A 133 -2.52 5.57 -3.69
CA THR A 133 -1.64 4.84 -2.78
C THR A 133 -2.35 3.82 -1.89
N SER A 134 -3.67 3.90 -1.79
CA SER A 134 -4.52 2.93 -1.08
C SER A 134 -5.17 1.91 -2.03
N ARG A 135 -4.91 1.98 -3.34
CA ARG A 135 -5.48 1.09 -4.34
C ARG A 135 -4.58 -0.12 -4.59
N THR A 136 -5.17 -1.31 -4.65
CA THR A 136 -4.46 -2.59 -4.86
C THR A 136 -4.04 -2.82 -6.30
N THR A 137 -3.78 -1.74 -7.03
CA THR A 137 -3.13 -1.79 -8.34
C THR A 137 -1.66 -2.20 -8.20
N PRO A 138 -1.01 -2.74 -9.24
CA PRO A 138 0.43 -3.05 -9.20
C PRO A 138 1.29 -1.89 -8.74
N ASN A 139 1.01 -0.68 -9.23
CA ASN A 139 1.71 0.54 -8.84
C ASN A 139 1.45 0.92 -7.37
N GLY A 140 0.22 0.74 -6.87
CA GLY A 140 -0.13 0.98 -5.47
C GLY A 140 0.62 0.03 -4.53
N LEU A 141 0.73 -1.24 -4.90
CA LEU A 141 1.51 -2.25 -4.15
C LEU A 141 3.01 -1.94 -4.17
N ALA A 142 3.52 -1.47 -5.30
CA ALA A 142 4.92 -1.12 -5.47
C ALA A 142 5.32 0.19 -4.76
N PHE A 143 4.39 1.12 -4.59
CA PHE A 143 4.64 2.49 -4.09
C PHE A 143 5.37 2.52 -2.73
N PRO A 144 4.96 1.80 -1.67
CA PRO A 144 5.67 1.81 -0.40
C PRO A 144 7.12 1.34 -0.53
N LEU A 145 7.33 0.25 -1.28
CA LEU A 145 8.65 -0.34 -1.50
C LEU A 145 9.56 0.60 -2.30
N ALA A 146 9.03 1.17 -3.39
CA ALA A 146 9.73 2.15 -4.21
C ALA A 146 10.15 3.38 -3.40
N THR A 147 9.22 3.91 -2.59
CA THR A 147 9.48 5.08 -1.75
C THR A 147 10.60 4.81 -0.76
N VAL A 148 10.59 3.65 -0.08
CA VAL A 148 11.64 3.26 0.85
C VAL A 148 12.97 3.06 0.13
N ALA A 149 12.98 2.34 -1.00
CA ALA A 149 14.18 2.09 -1.79
C ALA A 149 14.81 3.40 -2.28
N LEU A 150 14.01 4.29 -2.88
CA LEU A 150 14.46 5.59 -3.37
C LEU A 150 15.00 6.45 -2.23
N THR A 151 14.34 6.44 -1.07
CA THR A 151 14.81 7.15 0.13
C THR A 151 16.23 6.75 0.50
N HIS A 152 16.54 5.46 0.50
CA HIS A 152 17.87 4.96 0.85
C HIS A 152 18.91 5.28 -0.23
N VAL A 153 18.52 5.29 -1.50
CA VAL A 153 19.40 5.71 -2.60
C VAL A 153 19.77 7.19 -2.45
N VAL A 154 18.77 8.05 -2.27
CA VAL A 154 19.00 9.50 -2.11
C VAL A 154 19.79 9.81 -0.85
N HIS A 155 19.59 9.06 0.23
CA HIS A 155 20.34 9.23 1.48
C HIS A 155 21.77 8.62 1.43
N GLY A 156 22.18 8.06 0.29
CA GLY A 156 23.50 7.46 0.12
C GLY A 156 23.70 6.11 0.84
N ARG A 157 22.61 5.50 1.28
CA ARG A 157 22.63 4.19 1.95
C ARG A 157 22.18 3.10 0.98
N HIS A 158 23.16 2.44 0.36
CA HIS A 158 23.01 1.15 -0.32
C HIS A 158 22.07 1.09 -1.55
N ALA A 159 22.65 1.20 -2.73
CA ALA A 159 21.99 1.04 -4.03
C ALA A 159 21.28 -0.33 -4.21
N TYR A 160 21.71 -1.39 -3.50
CA TYR A 160 21.10 -2.73 -3.61
C TYR A 160 19.62 -2.78 -3.21
N LYS A 161 19.15 -1.88 -2.34
CA LYS A 161 17.73 -1.80 -1.96
C LYS A 161 16.84 -1.31 -3.10
N ALA A 162 17.38 -0.45 -3.98
CA ALA A 162 16.69 -0.03 -5.20
C ALA A 162 16.61 -1.16 -6.24
N VAL A 163 17.68 -1.96 -6.36
CA VAL A 163 17.70 -3.13 -7.26
C VAL A 163 16.68 -4.17 -6.83
N SER A 164 16.56 -4.45 -5.53
CA SER A 164 15.55 -5.38 -5.00
C SER A 164 14.12 -4.97 -5.37
N TYR A 165 13.82 -3.68 -5.40
CA TYR A 165 12.51 -3.17 -5.84
C TYR A 165 12.22 -3.51 -7.30
N THR A 166 13.17 -3.33 -8.22
CA THR A 166 12.96 -3.60 -9.64
C THR A 166 12.64 -5.07 -9.90
N HIS A 167 13.23 -5.98 -9.15
CA HIS A 167 12.95 -7.42 -9.27
C HIS A 167 11.58 -7.84 -8.73
N LEU A 168 11.01 -7.07 -7.80
CA LEU A 168 9.68 -7.36 -7.25
C LEU A 168 8.52 -6.80 -8.09
N THR A 169 8.79 -5.82 -8.95
CA THR A 169 7.76 -5.07 -9.68
C THR A 169 7.75 -5.30 -11.19
N LEU A 170 8.83 -5.86 -11.73
CA LEU A 170 8.87 -6.25 -13.14
C LEU A 170 8.22 -7.62 -13.35
N PRO A 171 7.43 -7.79 -14.42
CA PRO A 171 6.82 -9.07 -14.78
C PRO A 171 7.86 -10.11 -15.16
#